data_f17b4d560234c5d50d480eb3673fff0d
#
_entry.id   f17b4d560234c5d50d480eb3673fff0d
#
_cell.length_a   1.000
_cell.length_b   1.000
_cell.length_c   1.000
_cell.angle_alpha   90.00
_cell.angle_beta   90.00
_cell.angle_gamma   90.00
#
_symmetry.space_group_name_H-M   'P 1'
#
loop_
_entity.id
_entity.type
_entity.pdbx_description
1 polymer ?
#
loop_
_entity_poly.entity_id
_entity_poly.type
_entity_poly.pdbx_seq_one_letter_code
_entity_poly.pdbx_strand_id
1 'polypeptide(L)'
;MMRPDWFNPPLLPGMPDFHDSVEYLRFSRNLSRESIAHEAGISVSRLNQLILQRQIPGPKVFDRLVRFHGLSPAQRRHWEDLLQPSRPLVSADELRRRLIAHRVQDHLDVLDQHEILGGYLDPLQTVLMGNEVLHRMMPGLDQADYNIIRWMLTPAARDRVHGWHGELLGLARNLRTALGRYRDDPRAQELFHTLRKDIAFRSAWDGTPMQVTYDLPRATPMYLRISGTSKPLALNLEINEYRACSEVLIVHGLYSTPAIAC
;
A
#
# COMPACT_ATOMS: atom_id res chain seq x y z
N MET A 1 28.25 -22.90 1.15
CA MET A 1 28.27 -22.92 -0.33
C MET A 1 27.88 -21.50 -0.78
N MET A 2 28.84 -20.68 -1.21
CA MET A 2 28.59 -19.32 -1.71
C MET A 2 27.74 -19.39 -2.97
N ARG A 3 26.61 -18.65 -3.00
CA ARG A 3 25.79 -18.54 -4.22
C ARG A 3 26.57 -17.75 -5.28
N PRO A 4 26.55 -18.16 -6.55
CA PRO A 4 27.24 -17.42 -7.60
C PRO A 4 26.64 -16.00 -7.76
N ASP A 5 27.47 -15.00 -8.05
CA ASP A 5 27.08 -13.59 -8.18
C ASP A 5 25.99 -13.30 -9.24
N TRP A 6 25.77 -14.20 -10.20
CA TRP A 6 24.67 -14.11 -11.17
C TRP A 6 23.31 -14.55 -10.62
N PHE A 7 23.27 -15.00 -9.36
CA PHE A 7 22.06 -15.49 -8.66
C PHE A 7 21.42 -14.38 -7.81
N ASN A 8 21.26 -13.18 -8.33
CA ASN A 8 20.40 -12.17 -7.75
C ASN A 8 18.99 -12.36 -8.34
N PRO A 9 17.95 -12.62 -7.49
CA PRO A 9 16.59 -12.61 -7.99
C PRO A 9 16.32 -11.25 -8.62
N PRO A 10 15.60 -11.19 -9.74
CA PRO A 10 15.22 -9.91 -10.30
C PRO A 10 14.45 -9.15 -9.22
N LEU A 11 14.92 -7.97 -8.88
CA LEU A 11 14.15 -7.05 -8.04
C LEU A 11 12.85 -6.75 -8.79
N LEU A 12 11.75 -6.53 -8.06
CA LEU A 12 10.52 -5.99 -8.64
C LEU A 12 10.53 -4.45 -8.47
N PRO A 13 11.40 -3.72 -9.20
CA PRO A 13 11.63 -2.30 -8.96
C PRO A 13 10.56 -1.42 -9.61
N GLY A 14 9.75 -2.00 -10.50
CA GLY A 14 8.74 -1.31 -11.29
C GLY A 14 7.36 -1.27 -10.64
N MET A 15 6.41 -0.78 -11.43
CA MET A 15 4.98 -0.92 -11.12
C MET A 15 4.64 -2.40 -10.96
N PRO A 16 3.66 -2.73 -10.09
CA PRO A 16 3.27 -4.13 -9.89
C PRO A 16 2.78 -4.76 -11.19
N ASP A 17 3.29 -5.95 -11.49
CA ASP A 17 2.94 -6.73 -12.67
C ASP A 17 2.85 -8.22 -12.32
N PHE A 18 1.87 -8.91 -12.92
CA PHE A 18 1.61 -10.32 -12.65
C PHE A 18 2.76 -11.21 -13.13
N HIS A 19 3.22 -11.01 -14.37
CA HIS A 19 4.22 -11.88 -15.00
C HIS A 19 5.59 -11.73 -14.33
N ASP A 20 5.95 -10.50 -14.00
CA ASP A 20 7.17 -10.20 -13.25
C ASP A 20 7.11 -10.80 -11.84
N SER A 21 5.93 -10.82 -11.21
CA SER A 21 5.72 -11.46 -9.90
C SER A 21 5.92 -12.98 -9.94
N VAL A 22 5.41 -13.64 -10.99
CA VAL A 22 5.63 -15.09 -11.20
C VAL A 22 7.11 -15.40 -11.38
N GLU A 23 7.80 -14.62 -12.20
CA GLU A 23 9.23 -14.81 -12.47
C GLU A 23 10.06 -14.50 -11.22
N TYR A 24 9.71 -13.45 -10.46
CA TYR A 24 10.34 -13.15 -9.17
C TYR A 24 10.24 -14.34 -8.18
N LEU A 25 9.04 -14.91 -8.02
CA LEU A 25 8.83 -16.06 -7.12
C LEU A 25 9.62 -17.28 -7.57
N ARG A 26 9.75 -17.49 -8.88
CA ARG A 26 10.59 -18.53 -9.44
C ARG A 26 12.06 -18.36 -9.03
N PHE A 27 12.62 -17.19 -9.29
CA PHE A 27 14.00 -16.86 -8.95
C PHE A 27 14.27 -16.92 -7.44
N SER A 28 13.36 -16.36 -6.63
CA SER A 28 13.53 -16.33 -5.18
C SER A 28 13.62 -17.73 -4.55
N ARG A 29 13.04 -18.73 -5.21
CA ARG A 29 13.07 -20.14 -4.79
C ARG A 29 14.13 -20.97 -5.51
N ASN A 30 14.90 -20.39 -6.40
CA ASN A 30 15.89 -21.08 -7.22
C ASN A 30 15.29 -22.22 -8.05
N LEU A 31 14.12 -22.00 -8.65
CA LEU A 31 13.44 -23.01 -9.46
C LEU A 31 13.63 -22.78 -10.94
N SER A 32 13.74 -23.86 -11.72
CA SER A 32 13.64 -23.80 -13.18
C SER A 32 12.17 -23.69 -13.61
N ARG A 33 11.92 -23.25 -14.84
CA ARG A 33 10.56 -23.23 -15.39
C ARG A 33 9.99 -24.63 -15.54
N GLU A 34 10.84 -25.59 -15.85
CA GLU A 34 10.47 -27.01 -15.92
C GLU A 34 10.02 -27.53 -14.56
N SER A 35 10.75 -27.21 -13.49
CA SER A 35 10.38 -27.61 -12.12
C SER A 35 9.02 -27.05 -11.73
N ILE A 36 8.79 -25.72 -11.95
CA ILE A 36 7.48 -25.12 -11.68
C ILE A 36 6.38 -25.77 -12.50
N ALA A 37 6.61 -25.94 -13.81
CA ALA A 37 5.61 -26.53 -14.70
C ALA A 37 5.22 -27.93 -14.21
N HIS A 38 6.20 -28.77 -13.87
CA HIS A 38 5.99 -30.11 -13.37
C HIS A 38 5.22 -30.10 -12.02
N GLU A 39 5.73 -29.35 -11.03
CA GLU A 39 5.15 -29.34 -9.68
C GLU A 39 3.79 -28.66 -9.62
N ALA A 40 3.57 -27.60 -10.40
CA ALA A 40 2.26 -26.95 -10.52
C ALA A 40 1.28 -27.73 -11.43
N GLY A 41 1.75 -28.78 -12.13
CA GLY A 41 0.93 -29.58 -13.05
C GLY A 41 0.46 -28.82 -14.29
N ILE A 42 1.29 -27.90 -14.80
CA ILE A 42 1.08 -27.14 -16.05
C ILE A 42 2.15 -27.52 -17.08
N SER A 43 1.89 -27.35 -18.38
CA SER A 43 2.93 -27.62 -19.36
C SER A 43 3.99 -26.53 -19.38
N VAL A 44 5.25 -26.90 -19.65
CA VAL A 44 6.37 -25.94 -19.79
C VAL A 44 6.05 -24.90 -20.87
N SER A 45 5.48 -25.33 -21.99
CA SER A 45 5.04 -24.42 -23.07
C SER A 45 4.05 -23.38 -22.56
N ARG A 46 3.06 -23.78 -21.75
CA ARG A 46 2.08 -22.86 -21.18
C ARG A 46 2.70 -21.88 -20.21
N LEU A 47 3.64 -22.33 -19.36
CA LEU A 47 4.37 -21.45 -18.45
C LEU A 47 5.24 -20.44 -19.24
N ASN A 48 5.90 -20.86 -20.29
CA ASN A 48 6.68 -19.98 -21.16
C ASN A 48 5.79 -18.95 -21.88
N GLN A 49 4.62 -19.34 -22.40
CA GLN A 49 3.66 -18.42 -22.97
C GLN A 49 3.22 -17.36 -21.96
N LEU A 50 2.96 -17.80 -20.73
CA LEU A 50 2.58 -16.90 -19.65
C LEU A 50 3.70 -15.91 -19.31
N ILE A 51 4.92 -16.36 -19.09
CA ILE A 51 6.03 -15.51 -18.65
C ILE A 51 6.59 -14.67 -19.81
N LEU A 52 6.94 -15.30 -20.92
CA LEU A 52 7.65 -14.64 -22.01
C LEU A 52 6.73 -13.87 -22.95
N GLN A 53 5.53 -14.40 -23.22
CA GLN A 53 4.55 -13.77 -24.11
C GLN A 53 3.49 -12.97 -23.33
N ARG A 54 3.63 -12.89 -22.01
CA ARG A 54 2.74 -12.15 -21.10
C ARG A 54 1.24 -12.50 -21.30
N GLN A 55 0.97 -13.79 -21.59
CA GLN A 55 -0.41 -14.25 -21.76
C GLN A 55 -1.14 -14.33 -20.41
N ILE A 56 -2.43 -13.99 -20.42
CA ILE A 56 -3.29 -14.12 -19.25
C ILE A 56 -3.54 -15.62 -18.97
N PRO A 57 -3.30 -16.10 -17.74
CA PRO A 57 -3.61 -17.49 -17.38
C PRO A 57 -5.13 -17.71 -17.34
N GLY A 58 -5.57 -18.87 -17.81
CA GLY A 58 -6.93 -19.31 -17.53
C GLY A 58 -7.10 -19.68 -16.04
N PRO A 59 -8.35 -19.74 -15.52
CA PRO A 59 -8.61 -19.94 -14.08
C PRO A 59 -7.90 -21.15 -13.47
N LYS A 60 -7.88 -22.29 -14.18
CA LYS A 60 -7.21 -23.51 -13.71
C LYS A 60 -5.69 -23.34 -13.56
N VAL A 61 -5.05 -22.61 -14.49
CA VAL A 61 -3.61 -22.36 -14.44
C VAL A 61 -3.29 -21.37 -13.32
N PHE A 62 -4.11 -20.33 -13.18
CA PHE A 62 -4.01 -19.36 -12.09
C PHE A 62 -4.08 -20.03 -10.72
N ASP A 63 -5.11 -20.85 -10.47
CA ASP A 63 -5.29 -21.56 -9.19
C ASP A 63 -4.14 -22.54 -8.89
N ARG A 64 -3.55 -23.16 -9.91
CA ARG A 64 -2.37 -24.02 -9.76
C ARG A 64 -1.13 -23.23 -9.33
N LEU A 65 -0.90 -22.07 -9.96
CA LEU A 65 0.22 -21.18 -9.59
C LEU A 65 0.05 -20.62 -8.18
N VAL A 66 -1.16 -20.14 -7.81
CA VAL A 66 -1.47 -19.67 -6.46
C VAL A 66 -1.17 -20.74 -5.42
N ARG A 67 -1.61 -21.96 -5.66
CA ARG A 67 -1.43 -23.10 -4.76
C ARG A 67 0.05 -23.52 -4.67
N PHE A 68 0.71 -23.63 -5.81
CA PHE A 68 2.13 -23.98 -5.90
C PHE A 68 3.01 -22.96 -5.14
N HIS A 69 2.75 -21.67 -5.31
CA HIS A 69 3.50 -20.63 -4.61
C HIS A 69 3.07 -20.43 -3.16
N GLY A 70 1.97 -21.03 -2.71
CA GLY A 70 1.46 -20.89 -1.36
C GLY A 70 1.07 -19.44 -1.04
N LEU A 71 0.42 -18.76 -2.02
CA LEU A 71 0.07 -17.35 -1.84
C LEU A 71 -1.01 -17.18 -0.78
N SER A 72 -0.83 -16.15 0.06
CA SER A 72 -1.87 -15.73 1.00
C SER A 72 -3.12 -15.20 0.26
N PRO A 73 -4.29 -15.12 0.94
CA PRO A 73 -5.49 -14.52 0.34
C PRO A 73 -5.25 -13.11 -0.22
N ALA A 74 -4.48 -12.28 0.48
CA ALA A 74 -4.13 -10.94 0.03
C ALA A 74 -3.26 -10.96 -1.25
N GLN A 75 -2.26 -11.84 -1.32
CA GLN A 75 -1.42 -11.98 -2.50
C GLN A 75 -2.21 -12.56 -3.69
N ARG A 76 -3.11 -13.52 -3.44
CA ARG A 76 -4.03 -14.02 -4.47
C ARG A 76 -4.89 -12.90 -5.04
N ARG A 77 -5.54 -12.11 -4.17
CA ARG A 77 -6.35 -10.97 -4.59
C ARG A 77 -5.53 -9.95 -5.40
N HIS A 78 -4.29 -9.71 -4.99
CA HIS A 78 -3.40 -8.82 -5.73
C HIS A 78 -3.10 -9.34 -7.14
N TRP A 79 -2.84 -10.63 -7.30
CA TRP A 79 -2.67 -11.24 -8.61
C TRP A 79 -3.95 -11.17 -9.46
N GLU A 80 -5.13 -11.33 -8.85
CA GLU A 80 -6.42 -11.13 -9.52
C GLU A 80 -6.59 -9.68 -9.99
N ASP A 81 -6.26 -8.69 -9.16
CA ASP A 81 -6.26 -7.27 -9.54
C ASP A 81 -5.27 -6.99 -10.69
N LEU A 82 -4.08 -7.59 -10.68
CA LEU A 82 -3.07 -7.42 -11.74
C LEU A 82 -3.49 -8.00 -13.10
N LEU A 83 -4.34 -9.01 -13.09
CA LEU A 83 -4.88 -9.64 -14.31
C LEU A 83 -6.09 -8.90 -14.89
N GLN A 84 -6.72 -8.02 -14.11
CA GLN A 84 -7.79 -7.15 -14.60
C GLN A 84 -7.21 -5.94 -15.32
N PRO A 85 -7.95 -5.31 -16.26
CA PRO A 85 -7.57 -4.00 -16.78
C PRO A 85 -7.37 -2.99 -15.66
N SER A 86 -6.37 -2.13 -15.81
CA SER A 86 -6.15 -1.03 -14.87
C SER A 86 -7.36 -0.10 -14.84
N ARG A 87 -7.73 0.34 -13.63
CA ARG A 87 -8.83 1.28 -13.46
C ARG A 87 -8.32 2.72 -13.54
N PRO A 88 -9.08 3.65 -14.11
CA PRO A 88 -8.75 5.07 -14.01
C PRO A 88 -9.05 5.55 -12.58
N LEU A 89 -8.26 6.51 -12.11
CA LEU A 89 -8.54 7.23 -10.87
C LEU A 89 -9.48 8.40 -11.13
N VAL A 90 -10.49 8.54 -10.29
CA VAL A 90 -11.26 9.78 -10.24
C VAL A 90 -10.35 10.90 -9.73
N SER A 91 -10.41 12.09 -10.33
CA SER A 91 -9.57 13.21 -9.94
C SER A 91 -9.82 13.65 -8.50
N ALA A 92 -8.77 14.10 -7.79
CA ALA A 92 -8.91 14.57 -6.41
C ALA A 92 -9.95 15.70 -6.29
N ASP A 93 -10.02 16.60 -7.27
CA ASP A 93 -10.98 17.71 -7.26
C ASP A 93 -12.42 17.23 -7.44
N GLU A 94 -12.64 16.23 -8.27
CA GLU A 94 -13.96 15.60 -8.40
C GLU A 94 -14.37 14.90 -7.11
N LEU A 95 -13.44 14.15 -6.50
CA LEU A 95 -13.70 13.50 -5.21
C LEU A 95 -14.01 14.54 -4.11
N ARG A 96 -13.26 15.65 -4.05
CA ARG A 96 -13.54 16.74 -3.11
C ARG A 96 -14.92 17.35 -3.33
N ARG A 97 -15.32 17.60 -4.58
CA ARG A 97 -16.67 18.10 -4.88
C ARG A 97 -17.76 17.16 -4.38
N ARG A 98 -17.59 15.85 -4.57
CA ARG A 98 -18.51 14.83 -4.05
C ARG A 98 -18.58 14.87 -2.53
N LEU A 99 -17.45 14.95 -1.85
CA LEU A 99 -17.38 15.04 -0.40
C LEU A 99 -18.08 16.29 0.14
N ILE A 100 -17.89 17.45 -0.52
CA ILE A 100 -18.59 18.69 -0.17
C ILE A 100 -20.10 18.54 -0.35
N ALA A 101 -20.56 17.93 -1.44
CA ALA A 101 -21.98 17.67 -1.69
C ALA A 101 -22.60 16.75 -0.63
N HIS A 102 -21.81 15.84 -0.06
CA HIS A 102 -22.20 14.96 1.06
C HIS A 102 -22.03 15.62 2.44
N ARG A 103 -21.66 16.90 2.50
CA ARG A 103 -21.49 17.66 3.76
C ARG A 103 -20.53 17.00 4.74
N VAL A 104 -19.45 16.40 4.24
CA VAL A 104 -18.48 15.71 5.12
C VAL A 104 -17.77 16.66 6.08
N GLN A 105 -17.79 17.98 5.80
CA GLN A 105 -17.26 18.98 6.72
C GLN A 105 -17.99 18.92 8.09
N ASP A 106 -19.31 18.80 8.11
CA ASP A 106 -20.08 18.68 9.35
C ASP A 106 -19.60 17.49 10.21
N HIS A 107 -19.24 16.37 9.54
CA HIS A 107 -18.69 15.21 10.23
C HIS A 107 -17.28 15.47 10.77
N LEU A 108 -16.41 16.12 10.00
CA LEU A 108 -15.06 16.50 10.43
C LEU A 108 -15.09 17.46 11.62
N ASP A 109 -16.02 18.42 11.62
CA ASP A 109 -16.22 19.37 12.73
C ASP A 109 -16.67 18.66 14.02
N VAL A 110 -17.52 17.64 13.92
CA VAL A 110 -17.88 16.81 15.07
C VAL A 110 -16.68 16.04 15.61
N LEU A 111 -15.84 15.48 14.72
CA LEU A 111 -14.63 14.78 15.15
C LEU A 111 -13.63 15.73 15.84
N ASP A 112 -13.50 16.97 15.36
CA ASP A 112 -12.66 18.00 16.00
C ASP A 112 -13.13 18.34 17.41
N GLN A 113 -14.44 18.49 17.62
CA GLN A 113 -15.02 18.75 18.94
C GLN A 113 -14.68 17.64 19.96
N HIS A 114 -14.46 16.43 19.48
CA HIS A 114 -14.12 15.27 20.32
C HIS A 114 -12.63 14.92 20.29
N GLU A 115 -11.77 15.76 19.71
CA GLU A 115 -10.34 15.50 19.56
C GLU A 115 -10.04 14.18 18.84
N ILE A 116 -10.87 13.76 17.89
CA ILE A 116 -10.72 12.55 17.10
C ILE A 116 -10.09 12.93 15.75
N LEU A 117 -8.99 12.28 15.38
CA LEU A 117 -8.41 12.44 14.05
C LEU A 117 -9.40 11.95 12.99
N GLY A 118 -9.69 12.79 12.00
CA GLY A 118 -10.60 12.48 10.91
C GLY A 118 -10.04 12.90 9.55
N GLY A 119 -10.20 12.04 8.54
CA GLY A 119 -9.81 12.37 7.19
C GLY A 119 -10.46 11.50 6.13
N TYR A 120 -10.55 12.05 4.92
CA TYR A 120 -11.00 11.38 3.71
C TYR A 120 -9.86 11.34 2.71
N LEU A 121 -9.54 10.15 2.20
CA LEU A 121 -8.38 9.91 1.34
C LEU A 121 -8.80 9.30 0.01
N ASP A 122 -8.02 9.58 -1.02
CA ASP A 122 -8.10 8.85 -2.27
C ASP A 122 -7.34 7.50 -2.18
N PRO A 123 -7.45 6.60 -3.18
CA PRO A 123 -6.78 5.31 -3.17
C PRO A 123 -5.25 5.39 -3.15
N LEU A 124 -4.67 6.53 -3.55
CA LEU A 124 -3.23 6.80 -3.50
C LEU A 124 -2.78 7.42 -2.17
N GLN A 125 -3.69 7.46 -1.16
CA GLN A 125 -3.46 8.03 0.16
C GLN A 125 -3.22 9.55 0.16
N THR A 126 -3.84 10.26 -0.80
CA THR A 126 -3.90 11.72 -0.76
C THR A 126 -5.09 12.14 0.11
N VAL A 127 -4.85 12.97 1.09
CA VAL A 127 -5.91 13.56 1.94
C VAL A 127 -6.72 14.54 1.11
N LEU A 128 -7.97 14.20 0.88
CA LEU A 128 -8.94 15.02 0.15
C LEU A 128 -9.53 16.10 1.06
N MET A 129 -9.92 15.69 2.25
CA MET A 129 -10.40 16.55 3.35
C MET A 129 -9.93 15.94 4.67
N GLY A 130 -9.55 16.79 5.62
CA GLY A 130 -9.10 16.38 6.94
C GLY A 130 -9.44 17.43 7.98
N ASN A 131 -9.58 17.01 9.22
CA ASN A 131 -9.86 17.92 10.33
C ASN A 131 -8.59 18.53 10.94
N GLU A 132 -8.73 19.49 11.84
CA GLU A 132 -7.61 20.17 12.51
C GLU A 132 -6.74 19.19 13.31
N VAL A 133 -7.34 18.15 13.90
CA VAL A 133 -6.57 17.11 14.61
C VAL A 133 -5.63 16.38 13.67
N LEU A 134 -6.08 16.02 12.47
CA LEU A 134 -5.22 15.38 11.45
C LEU A 134 -4.05 16.28 11.09
N HIS A 135 -4.31 17.56 10.79
CA HIS A 135 -3.26 18.52 10.40
C HIS A 135 -2.27 18.77 11.54
N ARG A 136 -2.74 18.86 12.79
CA ARG A 136 -1.88 18.97 13.97
C ARG A 136 -0.99 17.75 14.19
N MET A 137 -1.51 16.55 13.86
CA MET A 137 -0.75 15.29 13.97
C MET A 137 0.25 15.09 12.85
N MET A 138 -0.01 15.67 11.69
CA MET A 138 0.82 15.52 10.48
C MET A 138 1.35 16.90 10.01
N PRO A 139 2.24 17.57 10.80
CA PRO A 139 2.76 18.87 10.43
C PRO A 139 3.54 18.80 9.11
N GLY A 140 3.31 19.76 8.21
CA GLY A 140 3.93 19.80 6.88
C GLY A 140 3.29 18.85 5.86
N LEU A 141 2.09 18.34 6.14
CA LEU A 141 1.34 17.51 5.18
C LEU A 141 1.01 18.28 3.90
N ASP A 142 0.76 19.58 3.99
CA ASP A 142 0.56 20.50 2.87
C ASP A 142 1.79 20.57 1.95
N GLN A 143 3.00 20.59 2.52
CA GLN A 143 4.27 20.57 1.79
C GLN A 143 4.55 19.22 1.10
N ALA A 144 3.84 18.18 1.51
CA ALA A 144 3.87 16.85 0.91
C ALA A 144 2.69 16.62 -0.06
N ASP A 145 2.11 17.67 -0.63
CA ASP A 145 0.94 17.63 -1.51
C ASP A 145 -0.24 16.87 -0.90
N TYR A 146 -0.42 16.97 0.39
CA TYR A 146 -1.43 16.24 1.18
C TYR A 146 -1.35 14.72 1.04
N ASN A 147 -0.24 14.15 0.55
CA ASN A 147 -0.08 12.72 0.39
C ASN A 147 0.65 12.12 1.61
N ILE A 148 0.01 11.16 2.26
CA ILE A 148 0.53 10.55 3.50
C ILE A 148 1.88 9.85 3.28
N ILE A 149 2.09 9.22 2.11
CA ILE A 149 3.34 8.52 1.85
C ILE A 149 4.48 9.52 1.60
N ARG A 150 4.20 10.61 0.88
CA ARG A 150 5.18 11.70 0.70
C ARG A 150 5.51 12.35 2.05
N TRP A 151 4.47 12.61 2.87
CA TRP A 151 4.69 13.15 4.21
C TRP A 151 5.56 12.23 5.06
N MET A 152 5.34 10.91 5.01
CA MET A 152 6.14 9.94 5.75
C MET A 152 7.64 10.02 5.41
N LEU A 153 8.01 10.51 4.22
CA LEU A 153 9.41 10.67 3.82
C LEU A 153 10.05 11.99 4.29
N THR A 154 9.26 12.89 4.87
CA THR A 154 9.77 14.17 5.39
C THR A 154 10.53 14.02 6.71
N PRO A 155 11.43 14.95 7.05
CA PRO A 155 12.06 14.98 8.37
C PRO A 155 11.04 15.06 9.51
N ALA A 156 9.97 15.87 9.34
CA ALA A 156 8.91 16.03 10.33
C ALA A 156 8.24 14.70 10.70
N ALA A 157 7.96 13.84 9.70
CA ALA A 157 7.41 12.51 9.96
C ALA A 157 8.40 11.58 10.65
N ARG A 158 9.67 11.62 10.27
CA ARG A 158 10.73 10.80 10.91
C ARG A 158 10.89 11.11 12.38
N ASP A 159 10.80 12.39 12.74
CA ASP A 159 10.86 12.83 14.14
C ASP A 159 9.58 12.48 14.89
N ARG A 160 8.43 12.57 14.24
CA ARG A 160 7.11 12.40 14.84
C ARG A 160 6.71 10.93 15.01
N VAL A 161 6.98 10.10 14.03
CA VAL A 161 6.52 8.69 14.02
C VAL A 161 7.52 7.80 14.76
N HIS A 162 7.07 7.20 15.85
CA HIS A 162 7.86 6.19 16.54
C HIS A 162 7.80 4.87 15.75
N GLY A 163 8.94 4.21 15.54
CA GLY A 163 8.99 3.03 14.68
C GLY A 163 8.80 3.35 13.19
N TRP A 164 9.15 4.56 12.77
CA TRP A 164 8.98 5.13 11.44
C TRP A 164 9.26 4.15 10.28
N HIS A 165 10.33 3.35 10.37
CA HIS A 165 10.70 2.41 9.32
C HIS A 165 9.62 1.32 9.13
N GLY A 166 9.07 0.77 10.22
CA GLY A 166 7.98 -0.21 10.17
C GLY A 166 6.71 0.37 9.56
N GLU A 167 6.39 1.64 9.87
CA GLU A 167 5.26 2.34 9.28
C GLU A 167 5.44 2.56 7.77
N LEU A 168 6.64 2.95 7.34
CA LEU A 168 6.94 3.10 5.91
C LEU A 168 6.81 1.77 5.15
N LEU A 169 7.25 0.65 5.74
CA LEU A 169 7.04 -0.69 5.16
C LEU A 169 5.54 -1.00 5.01
N GLY A 170 4.72 -0.68 6.02
CA GLY A 170 3.26 -0.84 5.97
C GLY A 170 2.64 -0.04 4.83
N LEU A 171 3.01 1.22 4.70
CA LEU A 171 2.55 2.10 3.62
C LEU A 171 2.98 1.61 2.24
N ALA A 172 4.22 1.13 2.08
CA ALA A 172 4.68 0.56 0.82
C ALA A 172 3.87 -0.68 0.40
N ARG A 173 3.52 -1.55 1.34
CA ARG A 173 2.65 -2.73 1.10
C ARG A 173 1.25 -2.33 0.68
N ASN A 174 0.68 -1.33 1.32
CA ASN A 174 -0.65 -0.80 0.98
C ASN A 174 -0.63 -0.10 -0.39
N LEU A 175 0.36 0.77 -0.65
CA LEU A 175 0.51 1.40 -1.96
C LEU A 175 0.63 0.36 -3.09
N ARG A 176 1.32 -0.77 -2.86
CA ARG A 176 1.44 -1.83 -3.87
C ARG A 176 0.08 -2.39 -4.28
N THR A 177 -0.88 -2.49 -3.36
CA THR A 177 -2.24 -2.93 -3.71
C THR A 177 -2.97 -1.88 -4.55
N ALA A 178 -2.86 -0.60 -4.19
CA ALA A 178 -3.45 0.49 -4.97
C ALA A 178 -2.84 0.56 -6.39
N LEU A 179 -1.50 0.51 -6.48
CA LEU A 179 -0.81 0.52 -7.77
C LEU A 179 -1.15 -0.71 -8.63
N GLY A 180 -1.44 -1.86 -8.03
CA GLY A 180 -1.93 -3.02 -8.79
C GLY A 180 -3.23 -2.76 -9.52
N ARG A 181 -4.15 -1.98 -8.92
CA ARG A 181 -5.45 -1.61 -9.49
C ARG A 181 -5.40 -0.44 -10.46
N TYR A 182 -4.53 0.54 -10.19
CA TYR A 182 -4.47 1.83 -10.90
C TYR A 182 -3.16 2.02 -11.66
N ARG A 183 -2.46 0.94 -12.03
CA ARG A 183 -1.09 0.93 -12.54
C ARG A 183 -0.86 1.75 -13.81
N ASP A 184 -1.88 1.89 -14.66
CA ASP A 184 -1.78 2.63 -15.93
C ASP A 184 -2.28 4.08 -15.79
N ASP A 185 -2.80 4.47 -14.61
CA ASP A 185 -3.22 5.84 -14.36
C ASP A 185 -2.01 6.76 -14.23
N PRO A 186 -1.99 7.91 -14.94
CA PRO A 186 -0.84 8.82 -14.92
C PRO A 186 -0.47 9.33 -13.51
N ARG A 187 -1.46 9.56 -12.63
CA ARG A 187 -1.22 10.02 -11.25
C ARG A 187 -0.54 8.92 -10.42
N ALA A 188 -0.95 7.67 -10.60
CA ALA A 188 -0.33 6.52 -9.93
C ALA A 188 1.12 6.35 -10.38
N GLN A 189 1.38 6.48 -11.68
CA GLN A 189 2.72 6.42 -12.26
C GLN A 189 3.62 7.57 -11.78
N GLU A 190 3.11 8.80 -11.78
CA GLU A 190 3.83 9.98 -11.31
C GLU A 190 4.18 9.87 -9.82
N LEU A 191 3.20 9.49 -8.99
CA LEU A 191 3.43 9.27 -7.55
C LEU A 191 4.52 8.23 -7.35
N PHE A 192 4.39 7.07 -7.97
CA PHE A 192 5.38 6.00 -7.84
C PHE A 192 6.77 6.43 -8.30
N HIS A 193 6.87 7.07 -9.47
CA HIS A 193 8.14 7.59 -9.98
C HIS A 193 8.79 8.60 -9.03
N THR A 194 7.99 9.47 -8.42
CA THR A 194 8.48 10.44 -7.44
C THR A 194 8.96 9.77 -6.16
N LEU A 195 8.18 8.84 -5.61
CA LEU A 195 8.56 8.11 -4.39
C LEU A 195 9.83 7.27 -4.59
N ARG A 196 10.04 6.70 -5.78
CA ARG A 196 11.24 5.92 -6.11
C ARG A 196 12.54 6.73 -6.10
N LYS A 197 12.48 8.05 -6.10
CA LYS A 197 13.66 8.92 -5.95
C LYS A 197 14.21 8.90 -4.52
N ASP A 198 13.34 8.67 -3.53
CA ASP A 198 13.75 8.58 -2.12
C ASP A 198 14.36 7.20 -1.81
N ILE A 199 15.52 7.21 -1.16
CA ILE A 199 16.28 5.99 -0.84
C ILE A 199 15.52 5.12 0.17
N ALA A 200 14.86 5.73 1.15
CA ALA A 200 14.15 4.97 2.18
C ALA A 200 12.88 4.30 1.60
N PHE A 201 12.13 5.01 0.76
CA PHE A 201 11.00 4.40 0.05
C PHE A 201 11.47 3.27 -0.85
N ARG A 202 12.53 3.47 -1.62
CA ARG A 202 13.11 2.45 -2.49
C ARG A 202 13.51 1.21 -1.71
N SER A 203 14.19 1.39 -0.57
CA SER A 203 14.57 0.29 0.31
C SER A 203 13.34 -0.46 0.86
N ALA A 204 12.30 0.25 1.30
CA ALA A 204 11.05 -0.33 1.78
C ALA A 204 10.31 -1.10 0.68
N TRP A 205 10.23 -0.53 -0.52
CA TRP A 205 9.58 -1.15 -1.67
C TRP A 205 10.29 -2.42 -2.13
N ASP A 206 11.59 -2.32 -2.35
CA ASP A 206 12.42 -3.44 -2.86
C ASP A 206 12.60 -4.53 -1.79
N GLY A 207 12.58 -4.18 -0.50
CA GLY A 207 12.66 -5.14 0.61
C GLY A 207 11.36 -5.93 0.86
N THR A 208 10.24 -5.54 0.23
CA THR A 208 8.93 -6.19 0.43
C THR A 208 8.23 -6.58 -0.88
N PRO A 209 8.91 -7.22 -1.85
CA PRO A 209 8.45 -7.28 -3.24
C PRO A 209 7.10 -7.96 -3.45
N MET A 210 6.77 -8.97 -2.65
CA MET A 210 5.49 -9.70 -2.75
C MET A 210 4.53 -9.43 -1.58
N GLN A 211 4.88 -8.48 -0.71
CA GLN A 211 4.05 -8.18 0.43
C GLN A 211 3.03 -7.10 0.06
N VAL A 212 1.78 -7.41 0.31
CA VAL A 212 0.62 -6.55 0.03
C VAL A 212 -0.31 -6.52 1.24
N THR A 213 -1.02 -5.43 1.42
CA THR A 213 -1.99 -5.25 2.50
C THR A 213 -3.25 -4.63 1.94
N TYR A 214 -4.36 -5.36 2.02
CA TYR A 214 -5.71 -4.89 1.69
C TYR A 214 -6.49 -4.53 2.95
N ASP A 215 -6.12 -5.17 4.06
CA ASP A 215 -6.89 -5.07 5.28
C ASP A 215 -6.52 -3.79 6.04
N LEU A 216 -7.53 -3.03 6.33
CA LEU A 216 -7.60 -1.94 7.28
C LEU A 216 -8.83 -2.23 8.13
N PRO A 217 -8.78 -2.42 9.42
CA PRO A 217 -7.94 -1.70 10.36
C PRO A 217 -6.61 -2.36 10.68
N ARG A 218 -5.69 -1.54 11.16
CA ARG A 218 -4.38 -2.00 11.60
C ARG A 218 -4.50 -2.79 12.91
N ALA A 219 -3.82 -3.93 12.97
CA ALA A 219 -3.80 -4.75 14.18
C ALA A 219 -3.06 -4.07 15.36
N THR A 220 -2.20 -3.08 15.08
CA THR A 220 -1.38 -2.38 16.07
C THR A 220 -1.52 -0.87 15.92
N PRO A 221 -1.55 -0.11 17.03
CA PRO A 221 -1.59 1.34 16.98
C PRO A 221 -0.32 1.94 16.34
N MET A 222 -0.48 3.10 15.71
CA MET A 222 0.65 3.96 15.35
C MET A 222 1.08 4.73 16.59
N TYR A 223 2.38 4.86 16.81
CA TYR A 223 2.90 5.64 17.94
C TYR A 223 3.49 6.95 17.46
N LEU A 224 3.01 8.06 18.02
CA LEU A 224 3.46 9.40 17.69
C LEU A 224 4.21 10.05 18.85
N ARG A 225 5.37 10.63 18.60
CA ARG A 225 6.06 11.49 19.55
C ARG A 225 5.41 12.86 19.54
N ILE A 226 5.00 13.34 20.71
CA ILE A 226 4.44 14.68 20.89
C ILE A 226 5.43 15.50 21.71
N SER A 227 5.72 16.70 21.26
CA SER A 227 6.61 17.63 21.97
C SER A 227 6.10 17.85 23.40
N GLY A 228 7.02 17.75 24.37
CA GLY A 228 6.66 17.92 25.80
C GLY A 228 6.15 16.66 26.50
N THR A 229 6.04 15.52 25.80
CA THR A 229 5.67 14.24 26.43
C THR A 229 6.85 13.26 26.42
N SER A 230 7.02 12.52 27.54
CA SER A 230 8.10 11.52 27.66
C SER A 230 7.75 10.19 26.98
N LYS A 231 6.47 9.91 26.72
CA LYS A 231 5.99 8.67 26.10
C LYS A 231 5.29 8.96 24.77
N PRO A 232 5.49 8.12 23.75
CA PRO A 232 4.73 8.25 22.50
C PRO A 232 3.23 8.05 22.76
N LEU A 233 2.43 8.80 22.02
CA LEU A 233 0.97 8.67 22.02
C LEU A 233 0.59 7.49 21.09
N ALA A 234 -0.22 6.57 21.59
CA ALA A 234 -0.76 5.50 20.76
C ALA A 234 -2.01 6.00 20.01
N LEU A 235 -2.00 5.87 18.69
CA LEU A 235 -3.08 6.26 17.80
C LEU A 235 -3.64 5.00 17.13
N ASN A 236 -4.86 4.63 17.49
CA ASN A 236 -5.59 3.55 16.85
C ASN A 236 -6.29 4.10 15.61
N LEU A 237 -5.84 3.66 14.44
CA LEU A 237 -6.41 4.08 13.16
C LEU A 237 -7.43 3.05 12.66
N GLU A 238 -8.64 3.53 12.39
CA GLU A 238 -9.66 2.80 11.64
C GLU A 238 -9.76 3.41 10.24
N ILE A 239 -9.67 2.56 9.22
CA ILE A 239 -9.75 2.98 7.82
C ILE A 239 -10.80 2.12 7.14
N ASN A 240 -11.80 2.75 6.55
CA ASN A 240 -12.93 2.07 5.92
C ASN A 240 -13.22 2.70 4.55
N GLU A 241 -13.87 1.94 3.66
CA GLU A 241 -14.43 2.52 2.44
C GLU A 241 -15.59 3.46 2.81
N TYR A 242 -15.62 4.65 2.19
CA TYR A 242 -16.71 5.59 2.39
C TYR A 242 -17.92 5.15 1.57
N ARG A 243 -19.02 4.79 2.24
CA ARG A 243 -20.20 4.19 1.61
C ARG A 243 -20.81 5.02 0.47
N ALA A 244 -20.74 6.34 0.57
CA ALA A 244 -21.30 7.24 -0.44
C ALA A 244 -20.39 7.40 -1.67
N CYS A 245 -19.11 6.99 -1.57
CA CYS A 245 -18.14 7.07 -2.65
C CYS A 245 -17.07 5.99 -2.43
N SER A 246 -17.17 4.88 -3.15
CA SER A 246 -16.29 3.71 -2.99
C SER A 246 -14.82 3.97 -3.36
N GLU A 247 -14.56 5.07 -4.06
CA GLU A 247 -13.22 5.54 -4.37
C GLU A 247 -12.57 6.36 -3.24
N VAL A 248 -13.29 6.56 -2.14
CA VAL A 248 -12.81 7.33 -0.99
C VAL A 248 -12.69 6.42 0.24
N LEU A 249 -11.58 6.57 0.95
CA LEU A 249 -11.37 5.96 2.25
C LEU A 249 -11.64 7.00 3.33
N ILE A 250 -12.34 6.61 4.38
CA ILE A 250 -12.50 7.40 5.59
C ILE A 250 -11.55 6.88 6.66
N VAL A 251 -10.86 7.77 7.34
CA VAL A 251 -9.90 7.46 8.41
C VAL A 251 -10.36 8.12 9.69
N HIS A 252 -10.43 7.34 10.76
CA HIS A 252 -10.61 7.81 12.12
C HIS A 252 -9.41 7.39 12.97
N GLY A 253 -8.97 8.28 13.86
CA GLY A 253 -7.87 8.01 14.77
C GLY A 253 -8.25 8.32 16.21
N LEU A 254 -8.30 7.28 17.04
CA LEU A 254 -8.57 7.40 18.48
C LEU A 254 -7.25 7.30 19.26
N TYR A 255 -7.04 8.26 20.16
CA TYR A 255 -5.91 8.20 21.07
C TYR A 255 -6.21 7.25 22.21
N SER A 256 -5.28 6.34 22.49
CA SER A 256 -5.26 5.64 23.76
C SER A 256 -4.09 6.17 24.59
N THR A 257 -4.37 6.66 25.78
CA THR A 257 -3.33 6.81 26.81
C THR A 257 -2.78 5.40 27.06
N PRO A 258 -1.44 5.22 27.04
CA PRO A 258 -0.87 3.92 27.38
C PRO A 258 -1.40 3.54 28.76
N ALA A 259 -2.03 2.36 28.86
CA ALA A 259 -2.46 1.83 30.15
C ALA A 259 -1.26 1.90 31.09
N ILE A 260 -1.43 2.58 32.22
CA ILE A 260 -0.46 2.55 33.29
C ILE A 260 -0.47 1.09 33.73
N ALA A 261 0.61 0.35 33.36
CA ALA A 261 0.82 -0.98 33.90
C ALA A 261 0.93 -0.79 35.42
N CYS A 262 -0.08 -1.25 36.16
CA CYS A 262 -0.06 -1.37 37.60
C CYS A 262 0.91 -2.48 38.01
#